data_6c1241c5e52b3bc10baabe40b754d0a2
#
_entry.id   6c1241c5e52b3bc10baabe40b754d0a2
#
_cell.length_a   1.000
_cell.length_b   1.000
_cell.length_c   1.000
_cell.angle_alpha   90.00
_cell.angle_beta   90.00
_cell.angle_gamma   90.00
#
_symmetry.space_group_name_H-M   'P 1'
#
loop_
_entity.id
_entity.type
_entity.pdbx_description
1 polymer ?
#
loop_
_entity_poly.entity_id
_entity_poly.type
_entity_poly.pdbx_seq_one_letter_code
_entity_poly.pdbx_strand_id
1 'polypeptide(L)'
;MRTKEEILKGMDEVTFLLRCQEDFKFFAERALGITTYGGIHEFQMKWIRNIEKNKVTVIEAFPNASKTEIVGVAYPLWYLLRHQNKKVLLISKAAHQSKTNLLSRIKDYITENEVLRELWAPERKDSLWNNTQIQLKDKSLITIAPYSINVRSYRGDVIICDEADSYEDNDIFFSEVTTRLNPGGRMCLISTPKGPNKLLGVLKTKRPVGYVFIKTVALIDNNGNPAKKPYDKCISLWPERFSVQHFLDELEAQGESIFELNYLCNTKVGGDDSLFSVKNWYECFDPNISFSDIPNEEAQYFIGADFAISSGPKADFDCFVVVEKLGDQMILKWIETHKGWTRPAKVERLRELYERYSAKKTTRIIADESNMGSMVIGDLRTLGITVTAQKFHYEARKKLLITLRNVIEGKGLRIPRNKDDNRAIKIIDDLTEQLMGFSRRTSEAGTESYLSQAPHDDIAISLAMAVSLSASMRNITCLGMSRN
;
A
#
# COMPACT_ATOMS: atom_id res chain seq x y z
N MET A 1 16.72 33.29 -16.97
CA MET A 1 16.77 32.78 -18.37
C MET A 1 18.22 32.52 -18.73
N ARG A 2 18.52 31.30 -19.20
CA ARG A 2 19.89 30.90 -19.59
C ARG A 2 20.10 31.20 -21.07
N THR A 3 21.17 31.92 -21.40
CA THR A 3 21.48 32.30 -22.77
C THR A 3 22.06 31.14 -23.58
N LYS A 4 22.05 31.25 -24.92
CA LYS A 4 22.70 30.25 -25.78
C LYS A 4 24.18 30.09 -25.44
N GLU A 5 24.91 31.18 -25.20
CA GLU A 5 26.33 31.16 -24.86
C GLU A 5 26.58 30.33 -23.57
N GLU A 6 25.78 30.57 -22.51
CA GLU A 6 25.88 29.83 -21.24
C GLU A 6 25.55 28.34 -21.39
N ILE A 7 24.62 28.00 -22.30
CA ILE A 7 24.17 26.62 -22.52
C ILE A 7 25.19 25.88 -23.37
N LEU A 8 25.54 26.44 -24.51
CA LEU A 8 26.42 25.82 -25.51
C LEU A 8 27.87 25.73 -25.05
N LYS A 9 28.35 26.71 -24.29
CA LYS A 9 29.76 26.81 -23.81
C LYS A 9 30.78 26.57 -24.92
N GLY A 10 30.61 27.26 -26.05
CA GLY A 10 31.52 27.18 -27.19
C GLY A 10 31.29 26.01 -28.15
N MET A 11 30.28 25.17 -27.91
CA MET A 11 29.84 24.12 -28.86
C MET A 11 28.84 24.72 -29.84
N ASP A 12 28.88 24.31 -31.12
CA ASP A 12 27.80 24.68 -32.05
C ASP A 12 26.49 24.04 -31.69
N GLU A 13 25.38 24.66 -32.05
CA GLU A 13 24.03 24.24 -31.61
C GLU A 13 23.64 22.87 -32.15
N VAL A 14 24.04 22.51 -33.34
CA VAL A 14 23.72 21.21 -33.95
C VAL A 14 24.40 20.08 -33.18
N THR A 15 25.72 20.21 -32.95
CA THR A 15 26.49 19.25 -32.15
C THR A 15 25.96 19.14 -30.72
N PHE A 16 25.57 20.28 -30.12
CA PHE A 16 24.95 20.27 -28.79
C PHE A 16 23.65 19.48 -28.77
N LEU A 17 22.73 19.73 -29.71
CA LEU A 17 21.45 19.04 -29.79
C LEU A 17 21.62 17.53 -30.07
N LEU A 18 22.54 17.16 -30.98
CA LEU A 18 22.84 15.76 -31.25
C LEU A 18 23.32 15.04 -29.99
N ARG A 19 24.24 15.66 -29.24
CA ARG A 19 24.75 15.10 -27.98
C ARG A 19 23.64 15.00 -26.92
N CYS A 20 22.75 16.00 -26.85
CA CYS A 20 21.57 15.95 -25.97
C CYS A 20 20.65 14.76 -26.33
N GLN A 21 20.47 14.44 -27.61
CA GLN A 21 19.67 13.30 -28.01
C GLN A 21 20.29 11.95 -27.62
N GLU A 22 21.60 11.82 -27.69
CA GLU A 22 22.32 10.59 -27.40
C GLU A 22 22.48 10.34 -25.88
N ASP A 23 22.71 11.38 -25.09
CA ASP A 23 23.06 11.30 -23.68
C ASP A 23 22.07 12.06 -22.79
N PHE A 24 21.25 11.29 -22.07
CA PHE A 24 20.28 11.82 -21.10
C PHE A 24 20.96 12.66 -20.01
N LYS A 25 22.11 12.20 -19.48
CA LYS A 25 22.83 12.92 -18.42
C LYS A 25 23.29 14.27 -18.93
N PHE A 26 23.90 14.29 -20.10
CA PHE A 26 24.31 15.55 -20.75
C PHE A 26 23.11 16.48 -20.98
N PHE A 27 21.99 15.98 -21.49
CA PHE A 27 20.77 16.75 -21.66
C PHE A 27 20.27 17.34 -20.33
N ALA A 28 20.11 16.50 -19.31
CA ALA A 28 19.59 16.93 -18.03
C ALA A 28 20.50 17.97 -17.33
N GLU A 29 21.81 17.76 -17.35
CA GLU A 29 22.77 18.66 -16.69
C GLU A 29 23.05 19.93 -17.51
N ARG A 30 23.21 19.82 -18.82
CA ARG A 30 23.60 20.94 -19.67
C ARG A 30 22.41 21.71 -20.22
N ALA A 31 21.43 21.05 -20.79
CA ALA A 31 20.24 21.71 -21.32
C ALA A 31 19.29 22.14 -20.21
N LEU A 32 18.91 21.25 -19.28
CA LEU A 32 17.97 21.61 -18.23
C LEU A 32 18.64 22.29 -17.01
N GLY A 33 19.96 22.13 -16.81
CA GLY A 33 20.68 22.70 -15.68
C GLY A 33 20.45 21.96 -14.37
N ILE A 34 20.13 20.68 -14.41
CA ILE A 34 19.97 19.83 -13.22
C ILE A 34 21.37 19.43 -12.70
N THR A 35 22.02 20.33 -11.95
CA THR A 35 23.40 20.17 -11.48
C THR A 35 23.54 20.17 -9.96
N THR A 36 22.46 20.45 -9.22
CA THR A 36 22.49 20.45 -7.76
C THR A 36 22.79 19.06 -7.20
N TYR A 37 23.48 19.00 -6.07
CA TYR A 37 23.85 17.75 -5.38
C TYR A 37 24.62 16.76 -6.27
N GLY A 38 25.55 17.24 -7.10
CA GLY A 38 26.41 16.41 -7.95
C GLY A 38 25.79 16.04 -9.31
N GLY A 39 24.64 16.63 -9.68
CA GLY A 39 23.98 16.38 -10.97
C GLY A 39 23.19 15.06 -11.00
N ILE A 40 23.27 14.37 -12.15
CA ILE A 40 22.56 13.10 -12.36
C ILE A 40 23.41 11.93 -11.88
N HIS A 41 22.88 11.17 -10.92
CA HIS A 41 23.53 10.02 -10.31
C HIS A 41 23.24 8.70 -11.04
N GLU A 42 24.10 7.71 -10.81
CA GLU A 42 23.99 6.40 -11.46
C GLU A 42 22.67 5.66 -11.17
N PHE A 43 22.13 5.80 -9.96
CA PHE A 43 20.83 5.21 -9.64
C PHE A 43 19.67 5.82 -10.43
N GLN A 44 19.74 7.13 -10.76
CA GLN A 44 18.78 7.83 -11.62
C GLN A 44 18.97 7.42 -13.09
N MET A 45 20.23 7.28 -13.54
CA MET A 45 20.52 6.74 -14.87
C MET A 45 20.02 5.31 -15.06
N LYS A 46 20.05 4.50 -14.00
CA LYS A 46 19.45 3.16 -14.01
C LYS A 46 17.94 3.21 -14.27
N TRP A 47 17.21 4.21 -13.74
CA TRP A 47 15.80 4.40 -14.05
C TRP A 47 15.59 4.64 -15.54
N ILE A 48 16.31 5.60 -16.10
CA ILE A 48 16.18 5.99 -17.51
C ILE A 48 16.48 4.81 -18.44
N ARG A 49 17.60 4.09 -18.20
CA ARG A 49 17.96 2.92 -19.01
C ARG A 49 16.88 1.83 -18.98
N ASN A 50 16.22 1.66 -17.84
CA ASN A 50 15.14 0.67 -17.74
C ASN A 50 13.84 1.15 -18.41
N ILE A 51 13.48 2.42 -18.31
CA ILE A 51 12.33 2.99 -19.03
C ILE A 51 12.54 2.83 -20.55
N GLU A 52 13.77 3.08 -21.04
CA GLU A 52 14.07 2.94 -22.48
C GLU A 52 14.00 1.49 -22.98
N LYS A 53 14.31 0.51 -22.14
CA LYS A 53 14.38 -0.91 -22.52
C LYS A 53 13.07 -1.66 -22.38
N ASN A 54 12.15 -1.18 -21.53
CA ASN A 54 10.99 -1.96 -21.13
C ASN A 54 9.68 -1.23 -21.45
N LYS A 55 8.62 -2.02 -21.68
CA LYS A 55 7.29 -1.48 -21.94
C LYS A 55 6.70 -0.82 -20.68
N VAL A 56 6.86 -1.45 -19.52
CA VAL A 56 6.39 -0.91 -18.24
C VAL A 56 7.49 -1.00 -17.20
N THR A 57 7.84 0.14 -16.60
CA THR A 57 8.83 0.24 -15.53
C THR A 57 8.17 0.77 -14.27
N VAL A 58 8.33 0.08 -13.16
CA VAL A 58 7.83 0.48 -11.85
C VAL A 58 9.03 0.84 -10.97
N ILE A 59 9.10 2.09 -10.54
CA ILE A 59 10.20 2.64 -9.76
C ILE A 59 9.70 2.97 -8.36
N GLU A 60 10.16 2.22 -7.38
CA GLU A 60 10.04 2.57 -5.98
C GLU A 60 11.32 3.25 -5.52
N ALA A 61 11.20 4.44 -4.97
CA ALA A 61 12.36 5.11 -4.41
C ALA A 61 11.99 5.96 -3.19
N PHE A 62 12.97 6.16 -2.33
CA PHE A 62 12.83 6.93 -1.10
C PHE A 62 12.36 8.37 -1.35
N PRO A 63 11.81 9.08 -0.33
CA PRO A 63 11.41 10.48 -0.43
C PRO A 63 12.57 11.36 -0.90
N ASN A 64 12.26 12.37 -1.72
CA ASN A 64 13.24 13.33 -2.22
C ASN A 64 14.38 12.74 -3.09
N ALA A 65 14.24 11.50 -3.62
CA ALA A 65 15.18 10.93 -4.59
C ALA A 65 15.11 11.59 -5.98
N SER A 66 14.34 12.67 -6.13
CA SER A 66 14.10 13.44 -7.37
C SER A 66 13.37 12.66 -8.46
N LYS A 67 12.52 11.68 -8.09
CA LYS A 67 11.71 10.88 -9.03
C LYS A 67 10.94 11.76 -10.03
N THR A 68 10.13 12.66 -9.51
CA THR A 68 9.29 13.57 -10.31
C THR A 68 10.11 14.45 -11.23
N GLU A 69 11.25 14.98 -10.78
CA GLU A 69 12.13 15.82 -11.60
C GLU A 69 12.75 15.04 -12.76
N ILE A 70 13.30 13.88 -12.46
CA ILE A 70 14.05 13.07 -13.44
C ILE A 70 13.09 12.34 -14.39
N VAL A 71 12.08 11.66 -13.85
CA VAL A 71 11.18 10.81 -14.65
C VAL A 71 9.92 11.56 -15.09
N GLY A 72 9.41 12.48 -14.27
CA GLY A 72 8.18 13.22 -14.57
C GLY A 72 8.40 14.46 -15.46
N VAL A 73 9.61 15.04 -15.42
CA VAL A 73 9.93 16.27 -16.16
C VAL A 73 11.04 16.06 -17.19
N ALA A 74 12.25 15.69 -16.75
CA ALA A 74 13.40 15.62 -17.65
C ALA A 74 13.28 14.52 -18.72
N TYR A 75 12.82 13.32 -18.33
CA TYR A 75 12.65 12.21 -19.27
C TYR A 75 11.63 12.49 -20.38
N PRO A 76 10.41 13.01 -20.10
CA PRO A 76 9.49 13.44 -21.13
C PRO A 76 10.08 14.39 -22.18
N LEU A 77 10.82 15.41 -21.71
CA LEU A 77 11.48 16.38 -22.58
C LEU A 77 12.57 15.71 -23.44
N TRP A 78 13.38 14.85 -22.82
CA TRP A 78 14.40 14.09 -23.53
C TRP A 78 13.81 13.11 -24.56
N TYR A 79 12.71 12.48 -24.24
CA TYR A 79 11.98 11.60 -25.17
C TYR A 79 11.48 12.39 -26.39
N LEU A 80 10.88 13.57 -26.16
CA LEU A 80 10.38 14.43 -27.25
C LEU A 80 11.51 15.06 -28.07
N LEU A 81 12.68 15.29 -27.52
CA LEU A 81 13.87 15.75 -28.28
C LEU A 81 14.31 14.71 -29.33
N ARG A 82 14.08 13.44 -29.05
CA ARG A 82 14.45 12.30 -29.92
C ARG A 82 13.34 11.85 -30.87
N HIS A 83 12.09 12.18 -30.53
CA HIS A 83 10.92 11.66 -31.23
C HIS A 83 9.90 12.77 -31.46
N GLN A 84 9.83 13.27 -32.67
CA GLN A 84 8.89 14.33 -33.03
C GLN A 84 7.44 13.83 -33.13
N ASN A 85 6.50 14.76 -32.99
CA ASN A 85 5.04 14.50 -33.11
C ASN A 85 4.55 13.35 -32.20
N LYS A 86 5.04 13.30 -30.97
CA LYS A 86 4.70 12.29 -29.97
C LYS A 86 3.85 12.86 -28.85
N LYS A 87 3.15 11.97 -28.13
CA LYS A 87 2.27 12.32 -27.03
C LYS A 87 2.80 11.77 -25.73
N VAL A 88 2.96 12.65 -24.75
CA VAL A 88 3.27 12.29 -23.37
C VAL A 88 2.05 12.54 -22.51
N LEU A 89 1.64 11.53 -21.74
CA LEU A 89 0.55 11.61 -20.79
C LEU A 89 1.13 11.49 -19.37
N LEU A 90 0.99 12.55 -18.59
CA LEU A 90 1.35 12.60 -17.16
C LEU A 90 0.09 12.36 -16.33
N ILE A 91 0.12 11.41 -15.41
CA ILE A 91 -1.01 11.07 -14.53
C ILE A 91 -0.57 11.29 -13.10
N SER A 92 -1.39 12.00 -12.32
CA SER A 92 -1.13 12.28 -10.91
C SER A 92 -2.44 12.31 -10.11
N LYS A 93 -2.37 12.02 -8.79
CA LYS A 93 -3.55 11.95 -7.90
C LYS A 93 -4.34 13.25 -7.86
N ALA A 94 -3.69 14.39 -7.66
CA ALA A 94 -4.35 15.66 -7.39
C ALA A 94 -4.57 16.49 -8.67
N ALA A 95 -5.84 16.79 -8.93
CA ALA A 95 -6.22 17.60 -10.07
C ALA A 95 -5.74 19.06 -10.03
N HIS A 96 -5.52 19.64 -8.85
CA HIS A 96 -5.25 21.09 -8.72
C HIS A 96 -3.80 21.45 -8.35
N GLN A 97 -3.16 20.77 -7.40
CA GLN A 97 -1.81 21.14 -6.94
C GLN A 97 -0.67 20.56 -7.79
N SER A 98 -0.80 19.33 -8.28
CA SER A 98 0.23 18.73 -9.14
C SER A 98 0.12 19.15 -10.60
N LYS A 99 -1.08 19.53 -11.09
CA LYS A 99 -1.25 20.09 -12.44
C LYS A 99 -0.44 21.36 -12.66
N THR A 100 -0.45 22.26 -11.68
CA THR A 100 0.33 23.50 -11.75
C THR A 100 1.82 23.23 -11.64
N ASN A 101 2.27 22.26 -10.83
CA ASN A 101 3.69 22.08 -10.58
C ASN A 101 4.44 21.36 -11.72
N LEU A 102 3.93 20.25 -12.27
CA LEU A 102 4.64 19.48 -13.30
C LEU A 102 4.71 20.23 -14.65
N LEU A 103 3.54 20.66 -15.16
CA LEU A 103 3.52 21.40 -16.43
C LEU A 103 4.16 22.78 -16.32
N SER A 104 4.03 23.46 -15.18
CA SER A 104 4.73 24.72 -14.95
C SER A 104 6.23 24.52 -15.03
N ARG A 105 6.79 23.53 -14.36
CA ARG A 105 8.22 23.21 -14.42
C ARG A 105 8.71 22.86 -15.81
N ILE A 106 7.91 22.09 -16.56
CA ILE A 106 8.21 21.79 -17.97
C ILE A 106 8.24 23.08 -18.80
N LYS A 107 7.26 23.96 -18.61
CA LYS A 107 7.24 25.28 -19.27
C LYS A 107 8.43 26.13 -18.90
N ASP A 108 8.77 26.18 -17.61
CA ASP A 108 9.89 26.95 -17.11
C ASP A 108 11.20 26.47 -17.75
N TYR A 109 11.44 25.14 -17.83
CA TYR A 109 12.62 24.62 -18.55
C TYR A 109 12.65 25.01 -20.03
N ILE A 110 11.50 25.03 -20.69
CA ILE A 110 11.44 25.42 -22.12
C ILE A 110 11.63 26.93 -22.28
N THR A 111 10.98 27.76 -21.45
CA THR A 111 10.97 29.21 -21.63
C THR A 111 12.21 29.90 -21.06
N GLU A 112 12.81 29.33 -20.02
CA GLU A 112 14.02 29.87 -19.39
C GLU A 112 15.33 29.45 -20.08
N ASN A 113 15.25 28.53 -21.01
CA ASN A 113 16.37 28.05 -21.81
C ASN A 113 16.23 28.55 -23.24
N GLU A 114 17.18 29.37 -23.72
CA GLU A 114 17.08 29.98 -25.04
C GLU A 114 17.08 28.97 -26.19
N VAL A 115 17.88 27.90 -26.12
CA VAL A 115 17.94 26.83 -27.12
C VAL A 115 16.62 26.06 -27.16
N LEU A 116 16.08 25.64 -26.02
CA LEU A 116 14.84 24.89 -25.95
C LEU A 116 13.62 25.75 -26.30
N ARG A 117 13.66 27.03 -25.95
CA ARG A 117 12.61 27.98 -26.31
C ARG A 117 12.50 28.14 -27.82
N GLU A 118 13.61 28.31 -28.52
CA GLU A 118 13.63 28.40 -29.99
C GLU A 118 13.18 27.08 -30.65
N LEU A 119 13.57 25.95 -30.07
CA LEU A 119 13.22 24.63 -30.56
C LEU A 119 11.72 24.31 -30.39
N TRP A 120 11.13 24.67 -29.23
CA TRP A 120 9.85 24.10 -28.81
C TRP A 120 8.75 25.11 -28.49
N ALA A 121 9.09 26.33 -28.05
CA ALA A 121 8.05 27.27 -27.67
C ALA A 121 7.22 27.71 -28.87
N PRO A 122 5.88 27.65 -28.78
CA PRO A 122 5.01 27.99 -29.92
C PRO A 122 5.07 29.48 -30.25
N GLU A 123 5.01 29.83 -31.53
CA GLU A 123 5.03 31.20 -32.01
C GLU A 123 3.65 31.89 -31.96
N ARG A 124 2.58 31.11 -31.95
CA ARG A 124 1.21 31.60 -31.98
C ARG A 124 0.52 31.57 -30.63
N LYS A 125 -0.29 32.60 -30.31
CA LYS A 125 -1.05 32.70 -29.06
C LYS A 125 -2.19 31.66 -28.92
N ASP A 126 -2.65 31.08 -30.00
CA ASP A 126 -3.72 30.10 -30.12
C ASP A 126 -3.25 28.63 -29.98
N SER A 127 -1.96 28.41 -29.73
CA SER A 127 -1.45 27.07 -29.47
C SER A 127 -1.89 26.55 -28.07
N LEU A 128 -2.00 25.22 -27.96
CA LEU A 128 -2.28 24.57 -26.68
C LEU A 128 -1.09 24.77 -25.71
N TRP A 129 -1.12 25.87 -24.95
CA TRP A 129 -0.11 26.20 -23.95
C TRP A 129 -0.78 26.64 -22.66
N ASN A 130 -1.52 25.70 -22.06
CA ASN A 130 -2.35 25.96 -20.89
C ASN A 130 -1.96 25.07 -19.68
N ASN A 131 -2.71 25.10 -18.59
CA ASN A 131 -2.40 24.36 -17.37
C ASN A 131 -2.67 22.85 -17.43
N THR A 132 -3.17 22.32 -18.55
CA THR A 132 -3.45 20.90 -18.73
C THR A 132 -2.72 20.31 -19.94
N GLN A 133 -2.30 21.15 -20.88
CA GLN A 133 -1.66 20.71 -22.12
C GLN A 133 -0.60 21.70 -22.61
N ILE A 134 0.48 21.15 -23.16
CA ILE A 134 1.55 21.89 -23.84
C ILE A 134 1.74 21.24 -25.22
N GLN A 135 1.49 22.00 -26.28
CA GLN A 135 1.84 21.60 -27.65
C GLN A 135 3.11 22.31 -28.08
N LEU A 136 4.10 21.55 -28.49
CA LEU A 136 5.39 22.05 -28.99
C LEU A 136 5.31 22.40 -30.50
N LYS A 137 6.30 23.13 -31.01
CA LYS A 137 6.38 23.51 -32.46
C LYS A 137 6.31 22.30 -33.41
N ASP A 138 6.92 21.18 -33.03
CA ASP A 138 6.95 19.93 -33.78
C ASP A 138 5.65 19.10 -33.66
N LYS A 139 4.56 19.70 -33.11
CA LYS A 139 3.25 19.09 -32.81
C LYS A 139 3.27 18.03 -31.71
N SER A 140 4.38 17.82 -31.03
CA SER A 140 4.40 16.97 -29.84
C SER A 140 3.51 17.56 -28.77
N LEU A 141 2.84 16.69 -28.00
CA LEU A 141 1.84 17.09 -27.00
C LEU A 141 2.17 16.48 -25.64
N ILE A 142 2.26 17.33 -24.64
CA ILE A 142 2.32 16.90 -23.23
C ILE A 142 0.99 17.21 -22.59
N THR A 143 0.32 16.20 -22.07
CA THR A 143 -0.97 16.33 -21.37
C THR A 143 -0.82 15.86 -19.93
N ILE A 144 -1.39 16.59 -18.98
CA ILE A 144 -1.55 16.10 -17.60
C ILE A 144 -3.02 15.79 -17.33
N ALA A 145 -3.27 14.61 -16.77
CA ALA A 145 -4.60 14.15 -16.39
C ALA A 145 -4.65 13.73 -14.93
N PRO A 146 -5.77 13.95 -14.21
CA PRO A 146 -5.95 13.38 -12.89
C PRO A 146 -6.13 11.86 -13.00
N TYR A 147 -5.69 11.13 -11.99
CA TYR A 147 -6.00 9.71 -11.87
C TYR A 147 -7.49 9.53 -11.60
N SER A 148 -8.24 9.19 -12.62
CA SER A 148 -9.69 8.98 -12.58
C SER A 148 -10.18 8.25 -13.82
N ILE A 149 -11.44 7.86 -13.85
CA ILE A 149 -12.09 7.28 -15.03
C ILE A 149 -11.99 8.16 -16.28
N ASN A 150 -11.84 9.47 -16.11
CA ASN A 150 -11.73 10.43 -17.23
C ASN A 150 -10.40 10.34 -17.99
N VAL A 151 -9.42 9.57 -17.48
CA VAL A 151 -8.18 9.29 -18.22
C VAL A 151 -8.42 8.62 -19.56
N ARG A 152 -9.60 8.02 -19.76
CA ARG A 152 -10.06 7.42 -21.03
C ARG A 152 -9.94 8.35 -22.23
N SER A 153 -10.08 9.66 -22.03
CA SER A 153 -10.05 10.67 -23.09
C SER A 153 -8.65 10.90 -23.65
N TYR A 154 -7.62 10.34 -23.04
CA TYR A 154 -6.24 10.58 -23.41
C TYR A 154 -5.54 9.31 -23.87
N ARG A 155 -4.47 9.49 -24.65
CA ARG A 155 -3.52 8.43 -25.05
C ARG A 155 -2.11 9.01 -25.07
N GLY A 156 -1.11 8.15 -24.83
CA GLY A 156 0.30 8.56 -24.83
C GLY A 156 1.21 7.52 -25.48
N ASP A 157 2.26 8.00 -26.13
CA ASP A 157 3.42 7.19 -26.52
C ASP A 157 4.32 6.95 -25.30
N VAL A 158 4.30 7.90 -24.35
CA VAL A 158 4.86 7.77 -23.02
C VAL A 158 3.77 8.10 -22.00
N ILE A 159 3.60 7.25 -20.99
CA ILE A 159 2.72 7.49 -19.85
C ILE A 159 3.56 7.48 -18.57
N ILE A 160 3.51 8.56 -17.80
CA ILE A 160 4.15 8.65 -16.48
C ILE A 160 3.07 8.75 -15.41
N CYS A 161 3.04 7.78 -14.50
CA CYS A 161 2.17 7.78 -13.34
C CYS A 161 2.98 8.26 -12.13
N ASP A 162 2.82 9.52 -11.75
CA ASP A 162 3.52 10.11 -10.62
C ASP A 162 2.75 9.89 -9.32
N GLU A 163 3.49 9.63 -8.24
CA GLU A 163 2.95 9.26 -6.92
C GLU A 163 1.93 8.11 -6.99
N ALA A 164 2.24 7.07 -7.76
CA ALA A 164 1.31 5.99 -8.10
C ALA A 164 0.73 5.25 -6.87
N ASP A 165 1.47 5.13 -5.77
CA ASP A 165 0.96 4.53 -4.52
C ASP A 165 -0.01 5.45 -3.75
N SER A 166 -0.19 6.68 -4.21
CA SER A 166 -1.22 7.59 -3.69
C SER A 166 -2.58 7.42 -4.37
N TYR A 167 -2.69 6.59 -5.40
CA TYR A 167 -3.93 6.31 -6.11
C TYR A 167 -4.88 5.50 -5.22
N GLU A 168 -6.16 5.87 -5.22
CA GLU A 168 -7.13 5.29 -4.27
C GLU A 168 -7.75 3.99 -4.77
N ASP A 169 -8.04 3.91 -6.07
CA ASP A 169 -8.68 2.76 -6.70
C ASP A 169 -7.72 2.10 -7.70
N ASN A 170 -7.19 0.94 -7.34
CA ASN A 170 -6.26 0.21 -8.20
C ASN A 170 -6.94 -0.32 -9.49
N ASP A 171 -8.26 -0.52 -9.49
CA ASP A 171 -8.97 -1.05 -10.66
C ASP A 171 -8.98 -0.04 -11.82
N ILE A 172 -9.02 1.26 -11.53
CA ILE A 172 -8.87 2.31 -12.54
C ILE A 172 -7.52 2.18 -13.27
N PHE A 173 -6.45 1.78 -12.57
CA PHE A 173 -5.16 1.55 -13.23
C PHE A 173 -5.26 0.42 -14.25
N PHE A 174 -5.81 -0.72 -13.85
CA PHE A 174 -5.89 -1.90 -14.72
C PHE A 174 -6.89 -1.73 -15.85
N SER A 175 -8.05 -1.13 -15.60
CA SER A 175 -9.11 -0.97 -16.61
C SER A 175 -8.89 0.22 -17.55
N GLU A 176 -8.39 1.33 -17.01
CA GLU A 176 -8.37 2.58 -17.72
C GLU A 176 -6.96 3.01 -18.15
N VAL A 177 -6.01 3.08 -17.21
CA VAL A 177 -4.69 3.65 -17.51
C VAL A 177 -3.88 2.77 -18.46
N THR A 178 -3.82 1.45 -18.20
CA THR A 178 -3.01 0.53 -19.01
C THR A 178 -3.44 0.49 -20.49
N THR A 179 -4.71 0.73 -20.76
CA THR A 179 -5.29 0.73 -22.12
C THR A 179 -5.03 2.03 -22.89
N ARG A 180 -4.43 3.04 -22.27
CA ARG A 180 -4.13 4.34 -22.90
C ARG A 180 -2.77 4.39 -23.58
N LEU A 181 -1.93 3.40 -23.36
CA LEU A 181 -0.62 3.33 -24.00
C LEU A 181 -0.75 3.02 -25.49
N ASN A 182 -0.14 3.85 -26.32
CA ASN A 182 -0.07 3.61 -27.76
C ASN A 182 0.79 2.36 -28.07
N PRO A 183 0.56 1.67 -29.20
CA PRO A 183 1.43 0.59 -29.63
C PRO A 183 2.90 1.03 -29.72
N GLY A 184 3.80 0.23 -29.13
CA GLY A 184 5.23 0.57 -29.05
C GLY A 184 5.59 1.63 -28.02
N GLY A 185 4.62 2.14 -27.27
CA GLY A 185 4.83 3.13 -26.21
C GLY A 185 5.41 2.53 -24.94
N ARG A 186 5.74 3.43 -24.00
CA ARG A 186 6.33 3.11 -22.68
C ARG A 186 5.50 3.68 -21.55
N MET A 187 5.43 2.95 -20.45
CA MET A 187 4.77 3.41 -19.22
C MET A 187 5.75 3.34 -18.05
N CYS A 188 5.78 4.37 -17.23
CA CYS A 188 6.55 4.38 -16.00
C CYS A 188 5.68 4.80 -14.82
N LEU A 189 5.71 4.00 -13.76
CA LEU A 189 5.09 4.32 -12.48
C LEU A 189 6.20 4.69 -11.49
N ILE A 190 6.07 5.84 -10.85
CA ILE A 190 7.02 6.30 -9.84
C ILE A 190 6.30 6.62 -8.55
N SER A 191 6.83 6.13 -7.42
CA SER A 191 6.30 6.47 -6.10
C SER A 191 7.32 6.18 -4.99
N THR A 192 7.14 6.82 -3.84
CA THR A 192 7.56 6.26 -2.57
C THR A 192 6.50 5.24 -2.15
N PRO A 193 6.87 3.99 -1.78
CA PRO A 193 5.90 2.97 -1.43
C PRO A 193 5.12 3.36 -0.17
N LYS A 194 3.81 3.05 -0.16
CA LYS A 194 2.90 3.36 0.96
C LYS A 194 2.29 2.12 1.62
N GLY A 195 2.66 0.94 1.17
CA GLY A 195 2.22 -0.31 1.79
C GLY A 195 1.92 -1.42 0.78
N PRO A 196 1.68 -2.65 1.28
CA PRO A 196 1.51 -3.83 0.44
C PRO A 196 0.24 -3.79 -0.42
N ASN A 197 -0.83 -3.13 0.05
CA ASN A 197 -2.13 -3.06 -0.61
C ASN A 197 -2.27 -1.85 -1.55
N LYS A 198 -1.25 -1.00 -1.65
CA LYS A 198 -1.20 0.10 -2.61
C LYS A 198 -0.77 -0.40 -3.98
N LEU A 199 -0.93 0.43 -5.02
CA LEU A 199 -0.77 0.00 -6.41
C LEU A 199 0.57 -0.72 -6.69
N LEU A 200 1.69 -0.17 -6.20
CA LEU A 200 3.00 -0.78 -6.42
C LEU A 200 3.15 -2.12 -5.69
N GLY A 201 2.61 -2.22 -4.46
CA GLY A 201 2.56 -3.47 -3.69
C GLY A 201 1.73 -4.54 -4.40
N VAL A 202 0.54 -4.19 -4.88
CA VAL A 202 -0.33 -5.08 -5.67
C VAL A 202 0.34 -5.52 -6.97
N LEU A 203 0.98 -4.61 -7.69
CA LEU A 203 1.72 -4.94 -8.92
C LEU A 203 2.89 -5.90 -8.65
N LYS A 204 3.62 -5.72 -7.55
CA LYS A 204 4.70 -6.65 -7.13
C LYS A 204 4.18 -8.06 -6.83
N THR A 205 3.02 -8.16 -6.21
CA THR A 205 2.39 -9.44 -5.89
C THR A 205 1.88 -10.12 -7.16
N LYS A 206 1.16 -9.38 -8.03
CA LYS A 206 0.62 -9.91 -9.29
C LYS A 206 1.69 -10.22 -10.33
N ARG A 207 2.83 -9.54 -10.32
CA ARG A 207 3.95 -9.65 -11.28
C ARG A 207 3.48 -9.74 -12.73
N PRO A 208 2.78 -8.72 -13.28
CA PRO A 208 2.29 -8.80 -14.64
C PRO A 208 3.46 -8.95 -15.63
N VAL A 209 3.23 -9.74 -16.69
CA VAL A 209 4.25 -9.98 -17.72
C VAL A 209 4.67 -8.67 -18.39
N GLY A 210 5.97 -8.46 -18.57
CA GLY A 210 6.52 -7.26 -19.20
C GLY A 210 6.68 -6.06 -18.26
N TYR A 211 6.42 -6.22 -16.95
CA TYR A 211 6.69 -5.21 -15.94
C TYR A 211 8.08 -5.42 -15.32
N VAL A 212 8.87 -4.36 -15.25
CA VAL A 212 10.17 -4.36 -14.58
C VAL A 212 10.10 -3.49 -13.34
N PHE A 213 10.56 -4.03 -12.20
CA PHE A 213 10.52 -3.37 -10.91
C PHE A 213 11.92 -2.93 -10.50
N ILE A 214 12.06 -1.66 -10.14
CA ILE A 214 13.29 -1.06 -9.65
C ILE A 214 13.03 -0.54 -8.24
N LYS A 215 13.81 -1.04 -7.31
CA LYS A 215 13.84 -0.57 -5.93
C LYS A 215 15.08 0.28 -5.71
N THR A 216 14.90 1.49 -5.19
CA THR A 216 15.96 2.45 -4.89
C THR A 216 15.83 2.89 -3.44
N VAL A 217 16.72 2.42 -2.59
CA VAL A 217 16.73 2.67 -1.14
C VAL A 217 17.67 3.82 -0.77
N ALA A 218 17.43 4.48 0.35
CA ALA A 218 18.23 5.60 0.81
C ALA A 218 19.59 5.16 1.40
N LEU A 219 19.61 4.01 2.08
CA LEU A 219 20.80 3.44 2.70
C LEU A 219 21.13 2.07 2.11
N ILE A 220 22.41 1.84 1.86
CA ILE A 220 22.97 0.60 1.33
C ILE A 220 24.10 0.07 2.22
N ASP A 221 24.37 -1.22 2.15
CA ASP A 221 25.57 -1.83 2.72
C ASP A 221 26.80 -1.62 1.81
N ASN A 222 27.97 -2.07 2.25
CA ASN A 222 29.22 -1.98 1.49
C ASN A 222 29.19 -2.76 0.16
N ASN A 223 28.22 -3.66 -0.04
CA ASN A 223 28.03 -4.43 -1.26
C ASN A 223 26.96 -3.81 -2.18
N GLY A 224 26.38 -2.66 -1.81
CA GLY A 224 25.33 -1.98 -2.56
C GLY A 224 23.92 -2.58 -2.38
N ASN A 225 23.73 -3.50 -1.41
CA ASN A 225 22.41 -4.03 -1.10
C ASN A 225 21.66 -3.09 -0.14
N PRO A 226 20.31 -3.16 -0.09
CA PRO A 226 19.54 -2.44 0.91
C PRO A 226 20.07 -2.66 2.32
N ALA A 227 20.24 -1.57 3.06
CA ALA A 227 20.78 -1.57 4.41
C ALA A 227 19.98 -2.49 5.35
N LYS A 228 20.72 -3.08 6.30
CA LYS A 228 20.18 -3.84 7.43
C LYS A 228 20.75 -3.25 8.72
N LYS A 229 20.05 -3.44 9.82
CA LYS A 229 20.54 -3.03 11.14
C LYS A 229 21.91 -3.65 11.47
N PRO A 230 22.78 -2.92 12.11
CA PRO A 230 22.67 -1.52 12.54
C PRO A 230 22.97 -0.54 11.38
N TYR A 231 22.14 0.51 11.25
CA TYR A 231 22.19 1.46 10.11
C TYR A 231 23.34 2.48 10.17
N ASP A 232 23.96 2.66 11.33
CA ASP A 232 25.12 3.53 11.53
C ASP A 232 26.36 3.12 10.71
N LYS A 233 26.41 1.84 10.28
CA LYS A 233 27.48 1.28 9.44
C LYS A 233 27.16 1.27 7.94
N CYS A 234 26.04 1.86 7.57
CA CYS A 234 25.57 1.88 6.19
C CYS A 234 26.10 3.12 5.44
N ILE A 235 25.92 3.12 4.13
CA ILE A 235 26.34 4.19 3.23
C ILE A 235 25.07 4.85 2.68
N SER A 236 25.04 6.19 2.63
CA SER A 236 24.00 6.91 1.90
C SER A 236 24.13 6.65 0.40
N LEU A 237 23.03 6.33 -0.27
CA LEU A 237 23.01 6.20 -1.73
C LEU A 237 23.29 7.53 -2.45
N TRP A 238 22.98 8.63 -1.79
CA TRP A 238 23.16 9.98 -2.34
C TRP A 238 23.83 10.92 -1.31
N PRO A 239 25.13 10.69 -1.03
CA PRO A 239 25.84 11.39 0.06
C PRO A 239 25.97 12.91 -0.18
N GLU A 240 25.97 13.37 -1.44
CA GLU A 240 26.03 14.80 -1.79
C GLU A 240 24.76 15.56 -1.38
N ARG A 241 23.67 14.85 -1.13
CA ARG A 241 22.39 15.43 -0.69
C ARG A 241 22.02 15.06 0.73
N PHE A 242 22.26 13.82 1.12
CA PHE A 242 21.82 13.27 2.40
C PHE A 242 22.96 12.52 3.09
N SER A 243 23.35 12.95 4.28
CA SER A 243 24.29 12.19 5.11
C SER A 243 23.61 10.94 5.70
N VAL A 244 24.39 9.98 6.19
CA VAL A 244 23.86 8.84 6.97
C VAL A 244 23.17 9.36 8.24
N GLN A 245 23.74 10.40 8.88
CA GLN A 245 23.13 10.99 10.09
C GLN A 245 21.73 11.52 9.81
N HIS A 246 21.47 12.18 8.68
CA HIS A 246 20.13 12.61 8.29
C HIS A 246 19.11 11.43 8.32
N PHE A 247 19.51 10.27 7.83
CA PHE A 247 18.61 9.10 7.85
C PHE A 247 18.46 8.48 9.23
N LEU A 248 19.46 8.58 10.10
CA LEU A 248 19.34 8.18 11.51
C LEU A 248 18.39 9.10 12.28
N ASP A 249 18.45 10.40 12.02
CA ASP A 249 17.52 11.38 12.60
C ASP A 249 16.07 11.12 12.13
N GLU A 250 15.87 10.78 10.86
CA GLU A 250 14.55 10.36 10.32
C GLU A 250 14.05 9.05 10.96
N LEU A 251 14.95 8.09 11.20
CA LEU A 251 14.62 6.85 11.90
C LEU A 251 14.13 7.13 13.33
N GLU A 252 14.80 8.02 14.05
CA GLU A 252 14.41 8.43 15.40
C GLU A 252 13.07 9.17 15.40
N ALA A 253 12.86 10.08 14.45
CA ALA A 253 11.67 10.91 14.37
C ALA A 253 10.42 10.13 13.94
N GLN A 254 10.53 9.22 12.97
CA GLN A 254 9.37 8.52 12.37
C GLN A 254 9.15 7.12 12.92
N GLY A 255 10.15 6.54 13.59
CA GLY A 255 10.16 5.15 14.02
C GLY A 255 10.52 4.17 12.90
N GLU A 256 10.90 2.96 13.31
CA GLU A 256 11.50 1.95 12.43
C GLU A 256 10.60 1.55 11.27
N SER A 257 9.32 1.29 11.55
CA SER A 257 8.40 0.78 10.52
C SER A 257 8.18 1.78 9.38
N ILE A 258 8.01 3.06 9.72
CA ILE A 258 7.84 4.13 8.73
C ILE A 258 9.16 4.37 7.98
N PHE A 259 10.28 4.35 8.70
CA PHE A 259 11.60 4.49 8.11
C PHE A 259 11.89 3.36 7.10
N GLU A 260 11.66 2.11 7.45
CA GLU A 260 11.86 0.98 6.55
C GLU A 260 10.95 1.06 5.31
N LEU A 261 9.68 1.44 5.49
CA LEU A 261 8.76 1.63 4.38
C LEU A 261 9.24 2.73 3.43
N ASN A 262 9.50 3.92 3.96
CA ASN A 262 9.80 5.10 3.16
C ASN A 262 11.22 5.08 2.59
N TYR A 263 12.22 4.80 3.42
CA TYR A 263 13.63 4.96 3.05
C TYR A 263 14.30 3.67 2.57
N LEU A 264 13.82 2.51 3.02
CA LEU A 264 14.32 1.21 2.53
C LEU A 264 13.35 0.54 1.55
N CYS A 265 12.24 1.21 1.21
CA CYS A 265 11.19 0.71 0.33
C CYS A 265 10.75 -0.73 0.73
N ASN A 266 10.62 -0.97 2.04
CA ASN A 266 10.22 -2.28 2.56
C ASN A 266 8.70 -2.34 2.71
N THR A 267 8.00 -2.72 1.66
CA THR A 267 6.53 -2.83 1.62
C THR A 267 5.95 -3.96 2.46
N LYS A 268 6.79 -4.81 3.07
CA LYS A 268 6.34 -5.83 4.04
C LYS A 268 6.04 -5.23 5.40
N VAL A 269 6.50 -4.03 5.68
CA VAL A 269 6.15 -3.25 6.87
C VAL A 269 4.87 -2.48 6.53
N GLY A 270 3.85 -2.53 7.40
CA GLY A 270 2.58 -1.83 7.17
C GLY A 270 2.80 -0.33 6.95
N GLY A 271 2.06 0.25 6.01
CA GLY A 271 2.11 1.70 5.74
C GLY A 271 1.53 2.50 6.91
N ASP A 272 1.72 3.83 6.91
CA ASP A 272 1.22 4.80 7.89
C ASP A 272 -0.29 4.67 8.16
N ASP A 273 -1.05 4.14 7.19
CA ASP A 273 -2.50 3.97 7.28
C ASP A 273 -2.92 2.57 7.74
N SER A 274 -1.99 1.62 7.93
CA SER A 274 -2.34 0.27 8.36
C SER A 274 -2.69 0.24 9.84
N LEU A 275 -3.86 -0.32 10.15
CA LEU A 275 -4.29 -0.47 11.54
C LEU A 275 -3.44 -1.48 12.31
N PHE A 276 -2.94 -2.52 11.63
CA PHE A 276 -2.15 -3.59 12.23
C PHE A 276 -0.72 -3.56 11.72
N SER A 277 0.25 -3.63 12.64
CA SER A 277 1.67 -3.77 12.31
C SER A 277 1.96 -5.19 11.81
N VAL A 278 2.48 -5.29 10.59
CA VAL A 278 2.93 -6.58 10.02
C VAL A 278 3.94 -7.26 10.93
N LYS A 279 4.89 -6.49 11.49
CA LYS A 279 5.90 -7.02 12.41
C LYS A 279 5.26 -7.65 13.64
N ASN A 280 4.40 -6.90 14.35
CA ASN A 280 3.76 -7.36 15.56
C ASN A 280 2.85 -8.58 15.29
N TRP A 281 2.19 -8.62 14.12
CA TRP A 281 1.39 -9.77 13.71
C TRP A 281 2.23 -11.04 13.53
N TYR A 282 3.36 -10.96 12.80
CA TYR A 282 4.24 -12.13 12.62
C TYR A 282 4.96 -12.55 13.91
N GLU A 283 5.17 -11.65 14.86
CA GLU A 283 5.69 -11.98 16.19
C GLU A 283 4.69 -12.78 17.05
N CYS A 284 3.39 -12.78 16.69
CA CYS A 284 2.38 -13.65 17.31
C CYS A 284 2.45 -15.09 16.82
N PHE A 285 3.15 -15.39 15.73
CA PHE A 285 3.20 -16.72 15.15
C PHE A 285 4.05 -17.68 15.98
N ASP A 286 3.48 -18.87 16.25
CA ASP A 286 4.18 -19.92 16.99
C ASP A 286 4.23 -21.20 16.13
N PRO A 287 5.43 -21.63 15.69
CA PRO A 287 5.60 -22.80 14.85
C PRO A 287 5.33 -24.12 15.58
N ASN A 288 5.28 -24.11 16.91
CA ASN A 288 5.02 -25.28 17.74
C ASN A 288 3.52 -25.49 18.02
N ILE A 289 2.66 -24.57 17.58
CA ILE A 289 1.22 -24.67 17.78
C ILE A 289 0.55 -25.01 16.45
N SER A 290 -0.37 -26.01 16.50
CA SER A 290 -1.27 -26.39 15.42
C SER A 290 -2.72 -26.07 15.80
N PHE A 291 -3.61 -26.00 14.83
CA PHE A 291 -5.04 -26.02 15.11
C PHE A 291 -5.41 -27.30 15.83
N SER A 292 -6.26 -27.17 16.82
CA SER A 292 -6.72 -28.29 17.61
C SER A 292 -8.17 -28.08 18.03
N ASP A 293 -8.99 -29.08 17.79
CA ASP A 293 -10.37 -29.13 18.25
C ASP A 293 -10.48 -29.81 19.66
N ILE A 294 -9.36 -30.20 20.24
CA ILE A 294 -9.30 -30.80 21.56
C ILE A 294 -9.20 -29.68 22.61
N PRO A 295 -10.19 -29.55 23.52
CA PRO A 295 -10.15 -28.52 24.56
C PRO A 295 -9.12 -28.84 25.65
N ASN A 296 -8.43 -27.76 26.12
CA ASN A 296 -7.60 -27.80 27.32
C ASN A 296 -8.49 -27.64 28.56
N GLU A 297 -8.32 -28.51 29.54
CA GLU A 297 -9.14 -28.55 30.78
C GLU A 297 -9.00 -27.31 31.66
N GLU A 298 -7.90 -26.57 31.54
CA GLU A 298 -7.62 -25.39 32.37
C GLU A 298 -7.99 -24.05 31.65
N ALA A 299 -8.30 -24.09 30.39
CA ALA A 299 -8.55 -22.90 29.58
C ALA A 299 -10.02 -22.48 29.51
N GLN A 300 -10.26 -21.20 29.26
CA GLN A 300 -11.56 -20.64 28.87
C GLN A 300 -11.61 -20.46 27.35
N TYR A 301 -12.81 -20.55 26.78
CA TYR A 301 -12.99 -20.44 25.33
C TYR A 301 -13.94 -19.31 24.95
N PHE A 302 -13.58 -18.60 23.89
CA PHE A 302 -14.35 -17.49 23.33
C PHE A 302 -14.56 -17.72 21.83
N ILE A 303 -15.82 -17.76 21.44
CA ILE A 303 -16.19 -17.98 20.04
C ILE A 303 -16.71 -16.65 19.46
N GLY A 304 -16.07 -16.16 18.40
CA GLY A 304 -16.56 -15.05 17.59
C GLY A 304 -17.25 -15.59 16.35
N ALA A 305 -18.45 -15.10 16.05
CA ALA A 305 -19.24 -15.56 14.90
C ALA A 305 -19.72 -14.37 14.06
N ASP A 306 -19.38 -14.37 12.79
CA ASP A 306 -19.87 -13.47 11.75
C ASP A 306 -20.71 -14.25 10.74
N PHE A 307 -21.84 -13.68 10.30
CA PHE A 307 -22.82 -14.40 9.50
C PHE A 307 -23.02 -13.75 8.14
N ALA A 308 -22.90 -14.55 7.07
CA ALA A 308 -23.26 -14.13 5.73
C ALA A 308 -24.74 -13.68 5.65
N ILE A 309 -24.98 -12.57 4.96
CA ILE A 309 -26.32 -11.99 4.79
C ILE A 309 -27.19 -12.83 3.86
N SER A 310 -26.58 -13.49 2.87
CA SER A 310 -27.29 -14.29 1.85
C SER A 310 -26.66 -15.65 1.66
N SER A 311 -27.45 -16.60 1.11
CA SER A 311 -27.02 -17.98 0.85
C SER A 311 -26.62 -18.25 -0.61
N GLY A 312 -26.42 -17.22 -1.45
CA GLY A 312 -26.08 -17.37 -2.87
C GLY A 312 -24.58 -17.60 -3.14
N PRO A 313 -24.19 -17.96 -4.38
CA PRO A 313 -22.80 -18.21 -4.74
C PRO A 313 -21.85 -16.98 -4.57
N LYS A 314 -22.44 -15.78 -4.54
CA LYS A 314 -21.73 -14.49 -4.32
C LYS A 314 -21.87 -13.98 -2.89
N ALA A 315 -22.40 -14.80 -1.96
CA ALA A 315 -22.54 -14.43 -0.56
C ALA A 315 -21.17 -14.34 0.13
N ASP A 316 -21.11 -13.51 1.18
CA ASP A 316 -20.03 -13.49 2.15
C ASP A 316 -19.92 -14.85 2.87
N PHE A 317 -18.88 -15.00 3.67
CA PHE A 317 -18.68 -16.23 4.42
C PHE A 317 -19.35 -16.15 5.79
N ASP A 318 -19.95 -17.28 6.23
CA ASP A 318 -20.14 -17.52 7.65
C ASP A 318 -18.78 -17.86 8.24
N CYS A 319 -18.37 -17.17 9.29
CA CYS A 319 -17.05 -17.35 9.88
C CYS A 319 -17.15 -17.55 11.38
N PHE A 320 -16.50 -18.62 11.89
CA PHE A 320 -16.42 -18.93 13.32
C PHE A 320 -14.96 -19.05 13.74
N VAL A 321 -14.59 -18.27 14.75
CA VAL A 321 -13.24 -18.24 15.31
C VAL A 321 -13.28 -18.60 16.77
N VAL A 322 -12.45 -19.55 17.20
CA VAL A 322 -12.31 -19.95 18.60
C VAL A 322 -10.97 -19.48 19.15
N VAL A 323 -11.01 -18.75 20.26
CA VAL A 323 -9.85 -18.31 21.02
C VAL A 323 -9.84 -19.02 22.37
N GLU A 324 -8.74 -19.68 22.68
CA GLU A 324 -8.43 -20.26 23.97
C GLU A 324 -7.74 -19.22 24.85
N LYS A 325 -8.11 -19.10 26.12
CA LYS A 325 -7.46 -18.25 27.11
C LYS A 325 -6.96 -19.05 28.28
N LEU A 326 -5.65 -19.01 28.51
CA LEU A 326 -4.98 -19.61 29.65
C LEU A 326 -4.19 -18.53 30.39
N GLY A 327 -4.65 -18.13 31.57
CA GLY A 327 -4.10 -16.97 32.27
C GLY A 327 -4.26 -15.68 31.46
N ASP A 328 -3.16 -14.99 31.19
CA ASP A 328 -3.14 -13.77 30.37
C ASP A 328 -2.89 -14.02 28.87
N GLN A 329 -2.53 -15.25 28.50
CA GLN A 329 -2.23 -15.62 27.12
C GLN A 329 -3.49 -16.08 26.40
N MET A 330 -3.67 -15.58 25.19
CA MET A 330 -4.69 -16.03 24.24
C MET A 330 -4.02 -16.83 23.13
N ILE A 331 -4.69 -17.89 22.67
CA ILE A 331 -4.24 -18.74 21.57
C ILE A 331 -5.39 -18.87 20.58
N LEU A 332 -5.13 -18.60 19.31
CA LEU A 332 -6.07 -18.87 18.23
C LEU A 332 -6.18 -20.41 18.08
N LYS A 333 -7.31 -20.96 18.48
CA LYS A 333 -7.50 -22.41 18.59
C LYS A 333 -8.06 -23.04 17.32
N TRP A 334 -9.01 -22.32 16.68
CA TRP A 334 -9.72 -22.81 15.52
C TRP A 334 -10.29 -21.68 14.68
N ILE A 335 -10.30 -21.87 13.36
CA ILE A 335 -11.02 -21.02 12.39
C ILE A 335 -11.75 -21.93 11.41
N GLU A 336 -12.99 -21.57 11.09
CA GLU A 336 -13.72 -22.15 9.97
C GLU A 336 -14.55 -21.10 9.24
N THR A 337 -14.64 -21.29 7.93
CA THR A 337 -15.42 -20.44 7.04
C THR A 337 -16.30 -21.29 6.14
N HIS A 338 -17.55 -20.88 5.95
CA HIS A 338 -18.53 -21.61 5.17
C HIS A 338 -19.30 -20.68 4.25
N LYS A 339 -19.72 -21.17 3.09
CA LYS A 339 -20.60 -20.46 2.16
C LYS A 339 -21.94 -21.17 2.02
N GLY A 340 -23.00 -20.37 1.95
CA GLY A 340 -24.34 -20.87 1.58
C GLY A 340 -25.05 -21.69 2.66
N TRP A 341 -24.62 -21.61 3.90
CA TRP A 341 -25.29 -22.32 4.99
C TRP A 341 -26.66 -21.72 5.30
N THR A 342 -27.58 -22.63 5.55
CA THR A 342 -28.93 -22.30 6.03
C THR A 342 -28.88 -21.92 7.51
N ARG A 343 -29.87 -21.15 7.99
CA ARG A 343 -29.99 -20.80 9.40
C ARG A 343 -29.89 -22.01 10.35
N PRO A 344 -30.59 -23.12 10.14
CA PRO A 344 -30.45 -24.31 11.02
C PRO A 344 -29.01 -24.85 11.04
N ALA A 345 -28.32 -24.88 9.90
CA ALA A 345 -26.94 -25.37 9.82
C ALA A 345 -25.97 -24.47 10.62
N LYS A 346 -26.17 -23.15 10.60
CA LYS A 346 -25.36 -22.19 11.40
C LYS A 346 -25.60 -22.42 12.90
N VAL A 347 -26.84 -22.56 13.32
CA VAL A 347 -27.21 -22.81 14.71
C VAL A 347 -26.63 -24.15 15.20
N GLU A 348 -26.79 -25.21 14.42
CA GLU A 348 -26.27 -26.53 14.78
C GLU A 348 -24.74 -26.51 14.91
N ARG A 349 -24.06 -25.90 13.96
CA ARG A 349 -22.59 -25.83 14.01
C ARG A 349 -22.06 -25.02 15.20
N LEU A 350 -22.68 -23.90 15.53
CA LEU A 350 -22.30 -23.12 16.72
C LEU A 350 -22.62 -23.86 18.01
N ARG A 351 -23.74 -24.65 18.05
CA ARG A 351 -24.06 -25.53 19.16
C ARG A 351 -22.98 -26.60 19.36
N GLU A 352 -22.56 -27.28 18.28
CA GLU A 352 -21.50 -28.29 18.33
C GLU A 352 -20.17 -27.69 18.86
N LEU A 353 -19.77 -26.51 18.36
CA LEU A 353 -18.56 -25.84 18.84
C LEU A 353 -18.69 -25.44 20.32
N TYR A 354 -19.84 -24.90 20.73
CA TYR A 354 -20.10 -24.54 22.11
C TYR A 354 -20.03 -25.75 23.02
N GLU A 355 -20.73 -26.85 22.70
CA GLU A 355 -20.73 -28.09 23.51
C GLU A 355 -19.33 -28.69 23.61
N ARG A 356 -18.60 -28.75 22.51
CA ARG A 356 -17.21 -29.26 22.45
C ARG A 356 -16.29 -28.54 23.42
N TYR A 357 -16.29 -27.22 23.38
CA TYR A 357 -15.39 -26.42 24.22
C TYR A 357 -15.96 -26.16 25.62
N SER A 358 -17.24 -26.39 25.86
CA SER A 358 -17.87 -26.26 27.21
C SER A 358 -17.74 -27.52 28.07
N ALA A 359 -17.32 -28.63 27.50
CA ALA A 359 -17.34 -29.93 28.20
C ALA A 359 -16.52 -29.91 29.51
N LYS A 360 -15.58 -28.99 29.69
CA LYS A 360 -14.69 -28.91 30.85
C LYS A 360 -14.61 -27.54 31.51
N LYS A 361 -14.92 -26.43 30.82
CA LYS A 361 -14.96 -25.06 31.37
C LYS A 361 -15.90 -24.14 30.61
N THR A 362 -15.97 -22.86 31.01
CA THR A 362 -16.87 -21.87 30.47
C THR A 362 -16.51 -21.49 29.05
N THR A 363 -17.41 -21.72 28.12
CA THR A 363 -17.37 -21.20 26.75
C THR A 363 -18.35 -20.04 26.62
N ARG A 364 -17.96 -18.98 25.91
CA ARG A 364 -18.81 -17.83 25.62
C ARG A 364 -18.81 -17.52 24.15
N ILE A 365 -19.97 -17.15 23.64
CA ILE A 365 -20.14 -16.77 22.23
C ILE A 365 -20.41 -15.28 22.14
N ILE A 366 -19.78 -14.59 21.18
CA ILE A 366 -20.15 -13.27 20.72
C ILE A 366 -20.42 -13.35 19.22
N ALA A 367 -21.55 -12.82 18.80
CA ALA A 367 -22.01 -12.96 17.41
C ALA A 367 -22.57 -11.63 16.88
N ASP A 368 -22.39 -11.40 15.58
CA ASP A 368 -23.02 -10.30 14.88
C ASP A 368 -24.55 -10.42 14.96
N GLU A 369 -25.21 -9.36 15.44
CA GLU A 369 -26.67 -9.27 15.56
C GLU A 369 -27.36 -8.77 14.28
N SER A 370 -26.58 -8.39 13.26
CA SER A 370 -27.13 -7.83 12.03
C SER A 370 -27.91 -8.87 11.23
N ASN A 371 -29.03 -8.48 10.62
CA ASN A 371 -29.77 -9.31 9.68
C ASN A 371 -30.04 -10.76 10.18
N MET A 372 -29.44 -11.76 9.50
CA MET A 372 -29.57 -13.19 9.81
C MET A 372 -29.08 -13.52 11.22
N GLY A 373 -28.10 -12.79 11.71
CA GLY A 373 -27.46 -13.05 13.01
C GLY A 373 -28.43 -12.93 14.18
N SER A 374 -29.40 -11.98 14.15
CA SER A 374 -30.38 -11.83 15.21
C SER A 374 -31.26 -13.07 15.38
N MET A 375 -31.61 -13.76 14.25
CA MET A 375 -32.39 -15.00 14.27
C MET A 375 -31.57 -16.17 14.80
N VAL A 376 -30.29 -16.31 14.36
CA VAL A 376 -29.38 -17.36 14.86
C VAL A 376 -29.14 -17.22 16.36
N ILE A 377 -28.92 -16.00 16.83
CA ILE A 377 -28.77 -15.68 18.27
C ILE A 377 -30.02 -16.07 19.05
N GLY A 378 -31.21 -15.76 18.52
CA GLY A 378 -32.50 -16.14 19.11
C GLY A 378 -32.66 -17.66 19.27
N ASP A 379 -32.33 -18.44 18.22
CA ASP A 379 -32.40 -19.90 18.25
C ASP A 379 -31.39 -20.47 19.27
N LEU A 380 -30.17 -20.01 19.31
CA LEU A 380 -29.16 -20.46 20.29
C LEU A 380 -29.59 -20.18 21.72
N ARG A 381 -30.21 -19.02 21.99
CA ARG A 381 -30.77 -18.71 23.30
C ARG A 381 -31.94 -19.63 23.69
N THR A 382 -32.76 -20.05 22.72
CA THR A 382 -33.82 -21.02 22.96
C THR A 382 -33.26 -22.40 23.33
N LEU A 383 -32.06 -22.74 22.85
CA LEU A 383 -31.32 -23.95 23.22
C LEU A 383 -30.54 -23.79 24.56
N GLY A 384 -30.72 -22.67 25.29
CA GLY A 384 -30.06 -22.41 26.57
C GLY A 384 -28.62 -21.91 26.42
N ILE A 385 -28.16 -21.59 25.21
CA ILE A 385 -26.81 -21.09 24.97
C ILE A 385 -26.78 -19.56 25.09
N THR A 386 -25.96 -19.04 26.00
CA THR A 386 -25.82 -17.60 26.16
C THR A 386 -24.92 -17.01 25.09
N VAL A 387 -25.48 -16.11 24.27
CA VAL A 387 -24.76 -15.40 23.21
C VAL A 387 -24.77 -13.90 23.50
N THR A 388 -23.59 -13.28 23.48
CA THR A 388 -23.42 -11.83 23.49
C THR A 388 -23.69 -11.32 22.08
N ALA A 389 -24.74 -10.52 21.93
CA ALA A 389 -25.10 -9.92 20.64
C ALA A 389 -24.26 -8.67 20.41
N GLN A 390 -23.62 -8.57 19.25
CA GLN A 390 -22.81 -7.44 18.84
C GLN A 390 -23.46 -6.69 17.67
N LYS A 391 -23.91 -5.46 17.92
CA LYS A 391 -24.36 -4.57 16.83
C LYS A 391 -23.16 -3.91 16.16
N PHE A 392 -23.07 -4.04 14.85
CA PHE A 392 -22.05 -3.37 14.07
C PHE A 392 -22.48 -1.97 13.65
N HIS A 393 -22.29 -1.01 14.54
CA HIS A 393 -22.19 0.39 14.17
C HIS A 393 -20.71 0.80 14.20
N TYR A 394 -20.39 1.89 13.57
CA TYR A 394 -19.02 2.35 13.36
C TYR A 394 -18.13 2.31 14.61
N GLU A 395 -18.60 2.87 15.74
CA GLU A 395 -17.83 2.92 16.99
C GLU A 395 -17.60 1.53 17.61
N ALA A 396 -18.57 0.62 17.49
CA ALA A 396 -18.42 -0.75 17.99
C ALA A 396 -17.36 -1.50 17.20
N ARG A 397 -17.38 -1.41 15.86
CA ARG A 397 -16.39 -2.02 14.99
C ARG A 397 -14.97 -1.47 15.25
N LYS A 398 -14.86 -0.14 15.39
CA LYS A 398 -13.63 0.54 15.77
C LYS A 398 -13.07 0.00 17.07
N LYS A 399 -13.90 -0.13 18.10
CA LYS A 399 -13.50 -0.64 19.42
C LYS A 399 -12.96 -2.08 19.34
N LEU A 400 -13.63 -2.97 18.60
CA LEU A 400 -13.19 -4.36 18.42
C LEU A 400 -11.80 -4.42 17.75
N LEU A 401 -11.61 -3.68 16.67
CA LEU A 401 -10.35 -3.65 15.93
C LEU A 401 -9.20 -3.04 16.74
N ILE A 402 -9.46 -1.97 17.49
CA ILE A 402 -8.46 -1.38 18.41
C ILE A 402 -8.09 -2.36 19.53
N THR A 403 -9.08 -3.08 20.09
CA THR A 403 -8.80 -4.09 21.12
C THR A 403 -7.91 -5.20 20.57
N LEU A 404 -8.23 -5.73 19.37
CA LEU A 404 -7.42 -6.74 18.71
C LEU A 404 -6.00 -6.23 18.47
N ARG A 405 -5.85 -4.99 17.94
CA ARG A 405 -4.54 -4.36 17.74
C ARG A 405 -3.73 -4.30 19.02
N ASN A 406 -4.31 -3.82 20.11
CA ASN A 406 -3.61 -3.69 21.39
C ASN A 406 -3.15 -5.04 21.96
N VAL A 407 -3.95 -6.10 21.75
CA VAL A 407 -3.57 -7.47 22.17
C VAL A 407 -2.42 -8.00 21.32
N ILE A 408 -2.43 -7.75 20.00
CA ILE A 408 -1.32 -8.11 19.10
C ILE A 408 -0.04 -7.36 19.47
N GLU A 409 -0.11 -6.04 19.67
CA GLU A 409 1.02 -5.19 20.05
C GLU A 409 1.59 -5.59 21.43
N GLY A 410 0.71 -5.97 22.34
CA GLY A 410 1.09 -6.47 23.68
C GLY A 410 1.57 -7.93 23.70
N LYS A 411 1.67 -8.60 22.53
CA LYS A 411 2.04 -10.03 22.41
C LYS A 411 1.14 -10.97 23.22
N GLY A 412 -0.10 -10.54 23.44
CA GLY A 412 -1.10 -11.30 24.19
C GLY A 412 -1.79 -12.41 23.40
N LEU A 413 -1.54 -12.51 22.08
CA LEU A 413 -2.13 -13.50 21.20
C LEU A 413 -1.05 -14.38 20.57
N ARG A 414 -1.28 -15.70 20.53
CA ARG A 414 -0.47 -16.65 19.78
C ARG A 414 -1.26 -17.24 18.62
N ILE A 415 -0.60 -17.35 17.48
CA ILE A 415 -1.18 -17.81 16.21
C ILE A 415 -0.49 -19.11 15.80
N PRO A 416 -1.22 -20.21 15.58
CA PRO A 416 -0.66 -21.47 15.10
C PRO A 416 0.04 -21.28 13.75
N ARG A 417 1.27 -21.79 13.63
CA ARG A 417 2.03 -21.74 12.36
C ARG A 417 2.90 -22.98 12.17
N ASN A 418 2.41 -24.15 12.59
CA ASN A 418 3.08 -25.42 12.34
C ASN A 418 3.16 -25.67 10.81
N LYS A 419 4.36 -26.00 10.34
CA LYS A 419 4.65 -26.20 8.90
C LYS A 419 3.91 -27.40 8.30
N ASP A 420 3.54 -28.36 9.13
CA ASP A 420 2.87 -29.59 8.70
C ASP A 420 1.33 -29.42 8.64
N ASP A 421 0.80 -28.30 9.10
CA ASP A 421 -0.64 -27.99 9.09
C ASP A 421 -0.99 -27.07 7.91
N ASN A 422 -1.09 -27.66 6.72
CA ASN A 422 -1.42 -26.93 5.49
C ASN A 422 -2.78 -26.20 5.53
N ARG A 423 -3.75 -26.72 6.29
CA ARG A 423 -5.05 -26.08 6.45
C ARG A 423 -4.93 -24.81 7.29
N ALA A 424 -4.22 -24.89 8.42
CA ALA A 424 -3.97 -23.75 9.26
C ALA A 424 -3.18 -22.67 8.52
N ILE A 425 -2.14 -23.07 7.77
CA ILE A 425 -1.34 -22.13 6.99
C ILE A 425 -2.21 -21.31 6.03
N LYS A 426 -3.06 -21.96 5.25
CA LYS A 426 -3.89 -21.29 4.25
C LYS A 426 -4.88 -20.31 4.90
N ILE A 427 -5.62 -20.75 5.92
CA ILE A 427 -6.65 -19.89 6.54
C ILE A 427 -6.03 -18.74 7.36
N ILE A 428 -4.81 -18.92 7.89
CA ILE A 428 -4.06 -17.86 8.57
C ILE A 428 -3.47 -16.87 7.54
N ASP A 429 -3.12 -17.32 6.34
CA ASP A 429 -2.71 -16.42 5.26
C ASP A 429 -3.89 -15.55 4.81
N ASP A 430 -5.10 -16.12 4.68
CA ASP A 430 -6.34 -15.38 4.40
C ASP A 430 -6.65 -14.38 5.53
N LEU A 431 -6.54 -14.76 6.80
CA LEU A 431 -6.68 -13.87 7.95
C LEU A 431 -5.62 -12.74 7.93
N THR A 432 -4.39 -13.07 7.56
CA THR A 432 -3.30 -12.07 7.44
C THR A 432 -3.63 -11.04 6.37
N GLU A 433 -4.12 -11.48 5.22
CA GLU A 433 -4.55 -10.58 4.14
C GLU A 433 -5.68 -9.66 4.61
N GLN A 434 -6.69 -10.20 5.29
CA GLN A 434 -7.80 -9.42 5.84
C GLN A 434 -7.33 -8.39 6.86
N LEU A 435 -6.48 -8.76 7.83
CA LEU A 435 -5.96 -7.85 8.84
C LEU A 435 -5.09 -6.73 8.23
N MET A 436 -4.21 -7.09 7.30
CA MET A 436 -3.36 -6.10 6.62
C MET A 436 -4.16 -5.19 5.68
N GLY A 437 -5.38 -5.59 5.30
CA GLY A 437 -6.33 -4.79 4.53
C GLY A 437 -6.96 -3.63 5.30
N PHE A 438 -6.94 -3.64 6.64
CA PHE A 438 -7.50 -2.53 7.42
C PHE A 438 -6.61 -1.30 7.39
N SER A 439 -7.17 -0.20 6.90
CA SER A 439 -6.51 1.10 6.86
C SER A 439 -7.27 2.15 7.68
N ARG A 440 -6.49 3.04 8.31
CA ARG A 440 -6.99 4.23 8.99
C ARG A 440 -7.23 5.32 7.94
N ARG A 441 -8.41 5.88 7.91
CA ARG A 441 -8.71 7.10 7.15
C ARG A 441 -9.15 8.19 8.10
N THR A 442 -8.58 9.37 7.96
CA THR A 442 -9.01 10.56 8.68
C THR A 442 -9.76 11.45 7.69
N SER A 443 -11.02 11.78 7.98
CA SER A 443 -11.79 12.71 7.19
C SER A 443 -11.24 14.14 7.35
N GLU A 444 -11.62 15.05 6.45
CA GLU A 444 -11.26 16.49 6.57
C GLU A 444 -11.76 17.11 7.89
N ALA A 445 -12.81 16.54 8.50
CA ALA A 445 -13.34 16.93 9.80
C ALA A 445 -12.62 16.28 11.00
N GLY A 446 -11.51 15.55 10.78
CA GLY A 446 -10.72 14.90 11.83
C GLY A 446 -11.29 13.57 12.34
N THR A 447 -12.38 13.06 11.76
CA THR A 447 -12.98 11.78 12.18
C THR A 447 -12.18 10.61 11.57
N GLU A 448 -11.67 9.74 12.44
CA GLU A 448 -10.93 8.55 12.03
C GLU A 448 -11.89 7.41 11.67
N SER A 449 -11.67 6.77 10.54
CA SER A 449 -12.38 5.56 10.13
C SER A 449 -11.41 4.41 9.84
N TYR A 450 -11.85 3.18 10.11
CA TYR A 450 -11.10 1.96 9.84
C TYR A 450 -11.88 1.14 8.82
N LEU A 451 -11.38 1.12 7.57
CA LEU A 451 -12.02 0.44 6.45
C LEU A 451 -11.14 -0.71 5.98
N SER A 452 -11.74 -1.85 5.73
CA SER A 452 -11.08 -2.96 5.04
C SER A 452 -10.97 -2.64 3.56
N GLN A 453 -9.80 -2.88 2.98
CA GLN A 453 -9.54 -2.89 1.53
C GLN A 453 -9.48 -4.33 0.99
N ALA A 454 -9.54 -5.32 1.88
CA ALA A 454 -9.65 -6.72 1.49
C ALA A 454 -11.08 -6.99 0.95
N PRO A 455 -11.24 -7.94 0.00
CA PRO A 455 -12.55 -8.32 -0.54
C PRO A 455 -13.52 -8.81 0.53
N HIS A 456 -13.01 -9.42 1.58
CA HIS A 456 -13.72 -9.95 2.74
C HIS A 456 -12.95 -9.58 4.01
N ASP A 457 -13.65 -9.43 5.14
CA ASP A 457 -13.03 -9.19 6.45
C ASP A 457 -13.66 -10.03 7.58
N ASP A 458 -14.46 -11.04 7.20
CA ASP A 458 -15.25 -11.89 8.10
C ASP A 458 -14.40 -12.61 9.16
N ILE A 459 -13.22 -13.16 8.77
CA ILE A 459 -12.32 -13.86 9.70
C ILE A 459 -11.70 -12.88 10.70
N ALA A 460 -11.26 -11.73 10.21
CA ALA A 460 -10.64 -10.70 11.06
C ALA A 460 -11.63 -10.12 12.07
N ILE A 461 -12.87 -9.91 11.67
CA ILE A 461 -13.96 -9.43 12.54
C ILE A 461 -14.33 -10.50 13.55
N SER A 462 -14.48 -11.76 13.15
CA SER A 462 -14.76 -12.88 14.08
C SER A 462 -13.65 -13.04 15.12
N LEU A 463 -12.37 -12.91 14.71
CA LEU A 463 -11.25 -12.91 15.65
C LEU A 463 -11.31 -11.70 16.61
N ALA A 464 -11.59 -10.52 16.10
CA ALA A 464 -11.69 -9.30 16.91
C ALA A 464 -12.81 -9.41 17.95
N MET A 465 -13.94 -10.02 17.61
CA MET A 465 -15.04 -10.33 18.54
C MET A 465 -14.58 -11.28 19.64
N ALA A 466 -14.00 -12.44 19.30
CA ALA A 466 -13.54 -13.42 20.27
C ALA A 466 -12.48 -12.84 21.22
N VAL A 467 -11.49 -12.12 20.70
CA VAL A 467 -10.43 -11.45 21.48
C VAL A 467 -11.01 -10.35 22.38
N SER A 468 -11.95 -9.55 21.90
CA SER A 468 -12.58 -8.48 22.68
C SER A 468 -13.39 -9.04 23.86
N LEU A 469 -14.13 -10.11 23.64
CA LEU A 469 -14.87 -10.80 24.70
C LEU A 469 -13.92 -11.40 25.76
N SER A 470 -12.82 -12.01 25.32
CA SER A 470 -11.76 -12.54 26.20
C SER A 470 -11.06 -11.43 27.00
N ALA A 471 -10.76 -10.29 26.37
CA ALA A 471 -10.09 -9.17 27.03
C ALA A 471 -10.97 -8.49 28.09
N SER A 472 -12.29 -8.40 27.87
CA SER A 472 -13.23 -7.80 28.81
C SER A 472 -13.32 -8.54 30.16
N MET A 473 -12.92 -9.80 30.21
CA MET A 473 -12.92 -10.62 31.42
C MET A 473 -11.74 -10.38 32.36
N ARG A 474 -10.72 -9.57 31.96
CA ARG A 474 -9.61 -9.18 32.88
C ARG A 474 -10.10 -8.37 34.08
N ASN A 475 -11.15 -7.61 33.93
CA ASN A 475 -11.63 -6.67 34.97
C ASN A 475 -12.52 -7.31 36.05
N ILE A 476 -12.95 -8.57 35.90
CA ILE A 476 -13.86 -9.20 36.85
C ILE A 476 -13.09 -9.98 37.93
N THR A 477 -11.92 -10.52 37.64
CA THR A 477 -11.11 -11.31 38.58
C THR A 477 -10.36 -10.44 39.59
N CYS A 478 -10.07 -9.18 39.29
CA CYS A 478 -9.40 -8.27 40.23
C CYS A 478 -10.35 -7.59 41.23
N LEU A 479 -11.65 -7.63 41.03
CA LEU A 479 -12.65 -7.05 41.97
C LEU A 479 -13.20 -8.05 42.98
N GLY A 480 -12.81 -9.35 42.89
CA GLY A 480 -13.30 -10.42 43.74
C GLY A 480 -12.40 -10.77 44.92
N MET A 481 -11.24 -10.16 45.09
CA MET A 481 -10.28 -10.47 46.18
C MET A 481 -10.00 -9.33 47.17
N SER A 482 -10.98 -8.47 47.43
CA SER A 482 -10.88 -7.57 48.57
C SER A 482 -12.17 -7.58 49.40
N ARG A 483 -12.46 -8.71 50.03
CA ARG A 483 -13.31 -8.83 51.22
C ARG A 483 -12.96 -10.14 51.92
N ASN A 484 -11.98 -10.06 52.82
CA ASN A 484 -12.02 -10.61 54.16
C ASN A 484 -10.85 -10.00 54.97
#